data_8fd24a9a90485b6d49d4d707de39fcdc
#
_entry.id   8fd24a9a90485b6d49d4d707de39fcdc
#
_cell.length_a   1.000
_cell.length_b   1.000
_cell.length_c   1.000
_cell.angle_alpha   90.00
_cell.angle_beta   90.00
_cell.angle_gamma   90.00
#
_symmetry.space_group_name_H-M   'P 1'
#
loop_
_entity.id
_entity.type
_entity.pdbx_description
1 polymer ?
#
loop_
_entity_poly.entity_id
_entity_poly.type
_entity_poly.pdbx_seq_one_letter_code
_entity_poly.pdbx_strand_id
1 'polypeptide(L)' 'MQHGYGVLQFNAVVASNVHARHLYERLGFIQLGVIPKGFRMKDGHYEDICPYYHEV' A
#
# COMPACT_ATOMS: atom_id res chain seq x y z
N MET A 1 -14.02 -9.33 -19.60
CA MET A 1 -13.66 -9.73 -19.41
C MET A 1 -13.56 -10.14 -18.70
N GLN A 2 -13.84 -9.94 -18.45
CA GLN A 2 -13.56 -10.30 -18.05
C GLN A 2 -13.45 -10.93 -17.41
N HIS A 3 -13.65 -11.04 -17.34
CA HIS A 3 -13.72 -12.11 -16.98
C HIS A 3 -13.17 -13.01 -16.13
N GLY A 4 -13.46 -13.51 -15.99
CA GLY A 4 -12.96 -14.52 -15.08
C GLY A 4 -11.70 -14.25 -14.35
N TYR A 5 -11.24 -13.09 -14.44
CA TYR A 5 -9.99 -12.70 -13.79
C TYR A 5 -10.25 -11.96 -12.51
N GLY A 6 -9.37 -12.16 -11.58
CA GLY A 6 -9.46 -11.42 -10.35
C GLY A 6 -9.24 -9.94 -10.56
N VAL A 7 -9.89 -9.15 -9.75
CA VAL A 7 -9.69 -7.71 -9.74
C VAL A 7 -8.59 -7.40 -8.74
N LEU A 8 -7.62 -6.60 -9.16
CA LEU A 8 -6.56 -6.18 -8.27
C LEU A 8 -6.95 -4.90 -7.55
N GLN A 9 -6.82 -4.91 -6.24
CA GLN A 9 -6.98 -3.71 -5.43
C GLN A 9 -5.61 -3.20 -5.03
N PHE A 10 -5.40 -1.90 -5.18
CA PHE A 10 -4.13 -1.28 -4.84
C PHE A 10 -4.35 -0.26 -3.73
N ASN A 11 -3.44 -0.25 -2.79
CA ASN A 11 -3.41 0.74 -1.72
C ASN A 11 -1.98 1.13 -1.44
N ALA A 12 -1.79 2.35 -0.95
CA ALA A 12 -0.48 2.83 -0.56
C ALA A 12 -0.55 3.33 0.87
N VAL A 13 0.44 2.96 1.66
CA VAL A 13 0.48 3.28 3.08
C VAL A 13 1.82 3.95 3.36
N VAL A 14 1.79 5.02 4.16
CA VAL A 14 3.03 5.64 4.62
C VAL A 14 3.80 4.60 5.44
N ALA A 15 5.09 4.47 5.17
CA ALA A 15 5.90 3.40 5.75
C ALA A 15 5.94 3.44 7.27
N SER A 16 5.84 4.62 7.86
CA SER A 16 5.84 4.76 9.32
C SER A 16 4.52 4.34 9.97
N ASN A 17 3.47 4.16 9.17
CA ASN A 17 2.17 3.75 9.70
C ASN A 17 2.12 2.23 9.82
N VAL A 18 2.82 1.71 10.83
CA VAL A 18 2.95 0.26 11.05
C VAL A 18 1.62 -0.40 11.28
N HIS A 19 0.72 0.31 11.95
CA HIS A 19 -0.59 -0.22 12.28
C HIS A 19 -1.40 -0.53 11.02
N ALA A 20 -1.42 0.41 10.08
CA ALA A 20 -2.10 0.21 8.80
C ALA A 20 -1.43 -0.88 7.98
N ARG A 21 -0.09 -0.95 8.01
CA ARG A 21 0.63 -2.00 7.30
C ARG A 21 0.25 -3.39 7.80
N HIS A 22 0.19 -3.56 9.12
CA HIS A 22 -0.23 -4.83 9.71
C HIS A 22 -1.67 -5.17 9.32
N LEU A 23 -2.54 -4.17 9.31
CA LEU A 23 -3.92 -4.38 8.93
C LEU A 23 -4.04 -4.90 7.50
N TYR A 24 -3.35 -4.27 6.57
CA TYR A 24 -3.39 -4.70 5.17
C TYR A 24 -2.82 -6.10 5.01
N GLU A 25 -1.75 -6.42 5.71
CA GLU A 25 -1.15 -7.76 5.64
C GLU A 25 -2.12 -8.81 6.16
N ARG A 26 -2.85 -8.49 7.23
CA ARG A 26 -3.85 -9.40 7.78
C ARG A 26 -5.03 -9.59 6.84
N LEU A 27 -5.34 -8.60 6.03
CA LEU A 27 -6.42 -8.69 5.05
C LEU A 27 -5.98 -9.42 3.78
N GLY A 28 -4.73 -9.81 3.69
CA GLY A 28 -4.23 -10.55 2.55
C GLY A 28 -3.55 -9.71 1.50
N PHE A 29 -3.33 -8.42 1.77
CA PHE A 29 -2.58 -7.57 0.85
C PHE A 29 -1.10 -7.92 0.90
N ILE A 30 -0.46 -7.80 -0.24
CA ILE A 30 0.96 -8.10 -0.39
C ILE A 30 1.70 -6.80 -0.72
N GLN A 31 2.78 -6.54 0.00
CA GLN A 31 3.59 -5.36 -0.25
C GLN A 31 4.38 -5.51 -1.54
N LEU A 32 4.25 -4.53 -2.43
CA LEU A 32 4.98 -4.54 -3.69
C LEU A 32 6.40 -4.02 -3.55
N GLY A 33 6.64 -3.18 -2.56
CA GLY A 33 7.95 -2.60 -2.37
C GLY A 33 7.87 -1.34 -1.52
N VAL A 34 8.81 -0.43 -1.74
CA VAL A 34 8.86 0.85 -1.04
C VAL A 34 9.16 1.93 -2.06
N ILE A 35 8.40 3.00 -2.04
CA ILE A 35 8.66 4.18 -2.87
C ILE A 35 9.26 5.24 -1.95
N PRO A 36 10.56 5.53 -2.08
CA PRO A 36 11.19 6.53 -1.19
C PRO A 36 10.60 7.90 -1.43
N LYS A 37 10.31 8.60 -0.34
CA LYS A 37 9.81 9.98 -0.37
C LYS A 37 8.56 10.12 -1.23
N GLY A 38 7.70 9.10 -1.19
CA GLY A 38 6.50 9.07 -2.03
C GLY A 38 5.37 9.94 -1.53
N PHE A 39 5.43 10.43 -0.31
CA PHE A 39 4.36 11.23 0.26
C PHE A 39 4.91 12.39 1.07
N ARG A 40 4.38 13.59 0.80
CA ARG A 40 4.76 14.79 1.52
C ARG A 40 3.80 15.00 2.69
N MET A 41 4.34 15.07 3.88
CA MET A 41 3.56 15.30 5.09
C MET A 41 3.24 16.79 5.25
N LYS A 42 2.30 17.08 6.15
CA LYS A 42 1.82 18.45 6.36
C LYS A 42 2.92 19.41 6.81
N ASP A 43 3.90 18.89 7.55
CA ASP A 43 5.01 19.72 8.04
C ASP A 43 6.11 19.91 7.00
N GLY A 44 5.93 19.35 5.82
CA GLY A 44 6.88 19.52 4.72
C GLY A 44 7.90 18.42 4.56
N HIS A 45 8.02 17.50 5.52
CA HIS A 45 8.97 16.40 5.32
C HIS A 45 8.32 15.31 4.47
N TYR A 46 9.14 14.48 3.85
CA TYR A 46 8.68 13.37 3.02
C TYR A 46 8.81 12.06 3.75
N GLU A 47 7.88 11.15 3.46
CA GLU A 47 7.90 9.80 3.99
C GLU A 47 7.90 8.81 2.85
N ASP A 48 8.48 7.66 3.10
CA ASP A 48 8.37 6.55 2.17
C ASP A 48 6.97 6.00 2.19
N ILE A 49 6.52 5.45 1.06
CA ILE A 49 5.24 4.77 1.02
C ILE A 49 5.43 3.32 0.61
N CYS A 50 4.54 2.48 1.11
CA CYS A 50 4.53 1.06 0.80
C CYS A 50 3.30 0.77 -0.03
N PRO A 51 3.45 0.50 -1.32
CA PRO A 51 2.31 0.07 -2.13
C PRO A 51 1.98 -1.38 -1.84
N TYR A 52 0.69 -1.66 -1.72
CA TYR A 52 0.18 -3.00 -1.47
C TYR A 52 -0.82 -3.35 -2.55
N TYR A 53 -0.96 -4.63 -2.82
CA TYR A 53 -2.00 -5.10 -3.72
C TYR A 53 -2.68 -6.32 -3.13
N HIS A 54 -3.89 -6.56 -3.60
CA HIS A 54 -4.66 -7.74 -3.22
C HIS A 54 -5.51 -8.17 -4.41
N GLU A 55 -5.46 -9.43 -4.70
CA GLU A 55 -6.29 -10.01 -5.75
C GLU A 55 -7.61 -10.48 -5.15
N VAL A 56 -8.68 -9.98 -5.68
CA VAL A 56 -10.03 -10.32 -5.19
C VAL A 56 -10.81 -11.13 -6.21
#